data_676d94d52614041cfd3d007a5fc3a257
#
_entry.id   676d94d52614041cfd3d007a5fc3a257
#
_cell.length_a   1.000
_cell.length_b   1.000
_cell.length_c   1.000
_cell.angle_alpha   90.00
_cell.angle_beta   90.00
_cell.angle_gamma   90.00
#
_symmetry.space_group_name_H-M   'P 1'
#
loop_
_entity.id
_entity.type
_entity.pdbx_description
1 polymer ?
#
loop_
_entity_poly.entity_id
_entity_poly.type
_entity_poly.pdbx_seq_one_letter_code
_entity_poly.pdbx_strand_id
1 'polypeptide(L)'
;MAIEPASLDAPFAALAAFDWGGDAKTLAPIDAAVVAAHGDASLTAEVEKRLAAVLGSPAPRAAKQYACRKLSLIGTAASVPALAALLADKDLSHMARFALERYAAPEATTVLRTALGSVEGDLKIGMLSSLAAKRDTASVPAIAALVTGDSAVAVAAAEALGLIAGPEAAAALAAAQTGGAAAEAVVDARLACAEALVKAGRKADARSIYEALSKAVGDAPTTHRGRAVRMACQRGLFATMEG
;
A
#
# COMPACT_ATOMS: atom_id res chain seq x y z
N MET A 1 -18.96 -29.23 -10.71
CA MET A 1 -20.34 -29.16 -10.19
C MET A 1 -20.58 -27.70 -9.82
N ALA A 2 -21.60 -27.08 -10.36
CA ALA A 2 -21.92 -25.67 -10.05
C ALA A 2 -22.30 -25.55 -8.56
N ILE A 3 -21.85 -24.49 -7.91
CA ILE A 3 -22.22 -24.20 -6.53
C ILE A 3 -23.54 -23.39 -6.58
N GLU A 4 -24.58 -23.95 -5.99
CA GLU A 4 -25.88 -23.26 -5.88
C GLU A 4 -25.79 -22.20 -4.79
N PRO A 5 -26.23 -20.92 -5.04
CA PRO A 5 -26.17 -19.85 -4.06
C PRO A 5 -26.82 -20.18 -2.70
N ALA A 6 -27.93 -20.90 -2.70
CA ALA A 6 -28.61 -21.31 -1.48
C ALA A 6 -27.77 -22.26 -0.60
N SER A 7 -26.84 -23.01 -1.19
CA SER A 7 -25.93 -23.88 -0.43
C SER A 7 -24.93 -23.11 0.43
N LEU A 8 -24.77 -21.80 0.19
CA LEU A 8 -23.89 -20.90 0.93
C LEU A 8 -24.56 -20.24 2.15
N ASP A 9 -25.88 -20.38 2.34
CA ASP A 9 -26.59 -19.69 3.42
C ASP A 9 -26.11 -20.14 4.81
N ALA A 10 -25.98 -21.43 5.06
CA ALA A 10 -25.48 -21.95 6.32
C ALA A 10 -23.99 -21.62 6.56
N PRO A 11 -23.07 -21.77 5.59
CA PRO A 11 -21.69 -21.32 5.73
C PRO A 11 -21.54 -19.82 6.05
N PHE A 12 -22.33 -18.93 5.40
CA PHE A 12 -22.27 -17.51 5.71
C PHE A 12 -22.90 -17.15 7.05
N ALA A 13 -23.93 -17.88 7.50
CA ALA A 13 -24.44 -17.76 8.86
C ALA A 13 -23.39 -18.19 9.90
N ALA A 14 -22.64 -19.27 9.63
CA ALA A 14 -21.50 -19.69 10.46
C ALA A 14 -20.38 -18.61 10.47
N LEU A 15 -20.06 -18.02 9.32
CA LEU A 15 -19.07 -16.94 9.24
C LEU A 15 -19.53 -15.72 10.06
N ALA A 16 -20.80 -15.34 10.02
CA ALA A 16 -21.31 -14.20 10.77
C ALA A 16 -21.16 -14.35 12.30
N ALA A 17 -21.05 -15.58 12.80
CA ALA A 17 -20.81 -15.90 14.21
C ALA A 17 -19.37 -16.34 14.51
N PHE A 18 -18.50 -16.40 13.49
CA PHE A 18 -17.15 -16.95 13.63
C PHE A 18 -16.23 -16.01 14.39
N ASP A 19 -15.61 -16.52 15.45
CA ASP A 19 -14.59 -15.80 16.22
C ASP A 19 -13.34 -16.66 16.43
N TRP A 20 -12.33 -16.11 17.06
CA TRP A 20 -11.06 -16.77 17.38
C TRP A 20 -11.31 -18.06 18.20
N GLY A 21 -10.69 -19.14 17.77
CA GLY A 21 -10.88 -20.47 18.36
C GLY A 21 -12.06 -21.26 17.80
N GLY A 22 -12.87 -20.68 16.93
CA GLY A 22 -13.93 -21.38 16.20
C GLY A 22 -13.37 -22.43 15.21
N ASP A 23 -14.18 -23.44 14.90
CA ASP A 23 -13.79 -24.46 13.93
C ASP A 23 -13.78 -23.90 12.50
N ALA A 24 -12.57 -23.64 11.98
CA ALA A 24 -12.37 -23.12 10.64
C ALA A 24 -12.93 -24.04 9.52
N LYS A 25 -13.17 -25.33 9.79
CA LYS A 25 -13.79 -26.24 8.82
C LYS A 25 -15.20 -25.83 8.44
N THR A 26 -15.90 -25.12 9.30
CA THR A 26 -17.23 -24.57 9.02
C THR A 26 -17.22 -23.56 7.86
N LEU A 27 -16.08 -22.95 7.57
CA LEU A 27 -15.88 -21.97 6.52
C LEU A 27 -15.37 -22.59 5.20
N ALA A 28 -15.03 -23.88 5.19
CA ALA A 28 -14.51 -24.56 4.01
C ALA A 28 -15.42 -24.46 2.76
N PRO A 29 -16.78 -24.47 2.89
CA PRO A 29 -17.63 -24.24 1.72
C PRO A 29 -17.49 -22.86 1.12
N ILE A 30 -17.19 -21.82 1.91
CA ILE A 30 -16.91 -20.46 1.40
C ILE A 30 -15.57 -20.46 0.67
N ASP A 31 -14.55 -21.15 1.20
CA ASP A 31 -13.26 -21.28 0.52
C ASP A 31 -13.41 -21.98 -0.84
N ALA A 32 -14.20 -23.06 -0.90
CA ALA A 32 -14.52 -23.74 -2.15
C ALA A 32 -15.27 -22.83 -3.14
N ALA A 33 -16.21 -22.02 -2.63
CA ALA A 33 -16.96 -21.07 -3.46
C ALA A 33 -16.04 -19.97 -4.03
N VAL A 34 -15.10 -19.43 -3.24
CA VAL A 34 -14.09 -18.46 -3.72
C VAL A 34 -13.21 -19.06 -4.82
N VAL A 35 -12.81 -20.32 -4.70
CA VAL A 35 -12.05 -21.00 -5.75
C VAL A 35 -12.90 -21.23 -7.00
N ALA A 36 -14.14 -21.70 -6.83
CA ALA A 36 -15.06 -21.95 -7.95
C ALA A 36 -15.52 -20.66 -8.67
N ALA A 37 -15.51 -19.55 -7.98
CA ALA A 37 -15.84 -18.22 -8.54
C ALA A 37 -14.85 -17.79 -9.64
N HIS A 38 -13.66 -18.38 -9.67
CA HIS A 38 -12.68 -18.05 -10.72
C HIS A 38 -13.20 -18.47 -12.11
N GLY A 39 -13.50 -17.48 -12.93
CA GLY A 39 -14.11 -17.69 -14.26
C GLY A 39 -15.65 -17.73 -14.28
N ASP A 40 -16.32 -17.63 -13.12
CA ASP A 40 -17.76 -17.52 -13.01
C ASP A 40 -18.16 -16.15 -12.42
N ALA A 41 -18.53 -15.21 -13.27
CA ALA A 41 -18.87 -13.84 -12.85
C ALA A 41 -20.10 -13.77 -11.95
N SER A 42 -21.08 -14.68 -12.13
CA SER A 42 -22.30 -14.70 -11.31
C SER A 42 -22.01 -15.18 -9.90
N LEU A 43 -21.24 -16.27 -9.77
CA LEU A 43 -20.82 -16.77 -8.47
C LEU A 43 -19.88 -15.79 -7.77
N THR A 44 -18.95 -15.15 -8.51
CA THR A 44 -18.09 -14.10 -7.98
C THR A 44 -18.92 -12.97 -7.37
N ALA A 45 -19.89 -12.42 -8.10
CA ALA A 45 -20.72 -11.33 -7.60
C ALA A 45 -21.54 -11.71 -6.37
N GLU A 46 -22.07 -12.94 -6.31
CA GLU A 46 -22.84 -13.41 -5.16
C GLU A 46 -21.96 -13.61 -3.92
N VAL A 47 -20.80 -14.26 -4.07
CA VAL A 47 -19.84 -14.46 -2.96
C VAL A 47 -19.27 -13.13 -2.48
N GLU A 48 -18.88 -12.24 -3.39
CA GLU A 48 -18.41 -10.88 -3.08
C GLU A 48 -19.46 -10.10 -2.28
N LYS A 49 -20.69 -10.07 -2.74
CA LYS A 49 -21.81 -9.40 -2.07
C LYS A 49 -21.99 -9.89 -0.63
N ARG A 50 -21.98 -11.22 -0.42
CA ARG A 50 -22.13 -11.81 0.92
C ARG A 50 -20.94 -11.48 1.83
N LEU A 51 -19.70 -11.56 1.32
CA LEU A 51 -18.52 -11.18 2.07
C LEU A 51 -18.54 -9.70 2.47
N ALA A 52 -18.93 -8.82 1.55
CA ALA A 52 -19.09 -7.39 1.82
C ALA A 52 -20.16 -7.12 2.89
N ALA A 53 -21.27 -7.86 2.88
CA ALA A 53 -22.31 -7.76 3.90
C ALA A 53 -21.82 -8.12 5.31
N VAL A 54 -20.90 -9.11 5.45
CA VAL A 54 -20.26 -9.45 6.72
C VAL A 54 -19.47 -8.26 7.27
N LEU A 55 -18.79 -7.48 6.44
CA LEU A 55 -18.00 -6.32 6.88
C LEU A 55 -18.87 -5.23 7.52
N GLY A 56 -20.08 -5.02 7.01
CA GLY A 56 -21.06 -4.04 7.54
C GLY A 56 -21.89 -4.54 8.71
N SER A 57 -21.81 -5.83 9.05
CA SER A 57 -22.60 -6.45 10.11
C SER A 57 -21.93 -6.35 11.51
N PRO A 58 -22.62 -6.72 12.61
CA PRO A 58 -22.04 -6.83 13.93
C PRO A 58 -21.16 -8.09 14.13
N ALA A 59 -20.77 -8.75 13.04
CA ALA A 59 -19.92 -9.95 13.08
C ALA A 59 -18.60 -9.71 13.84
N PRO A 60 -18.06 -10.75 14.51
CA PRO A 60 -16.80 -10.67 15.22
C PRO A 60 -15.64 -10.25 14.33
N ARG A 61 -14.57 -9.74 14.95
CA ARG A 61 -13.36 -9.29 14.24
C ARG A 61 -12.76 -10.40 13.37
N ALA A 62 -12.72 -11.64 13.86
CA ALA A 62 -12.19 -12.78 13.10
C ALA A 62 -12.96 -13.01 11.80
N ALA A 63 -14.29 -12.93 11.85
CA ALA A 63 -15.16 -13.04 10.66
C ALA A 63 -14.86 -11.94 9.64
N LYS A 64 -14.75 -10.69 10.09
CA LYS A 64 -14.43 -9.54 9.20
C LYS A 64 -13.03 -9.67 8.60
N GLN A 65 -12.04 -10.11 9.36
CA GLN A 65 -10.70 -10.38 8.83
C GLN A 65 -10.70 -11.50 7.79
N TYR A 66 -11.48 -12.57 8.04
CA TYR A 66 -11.67 -13.61 7.05
C TYR A 66 -12.29 -13.07 5.77
N ALA A 67 -13.37 -12.29 5.88
CA ALA A 67 -14.03 -11.66 4.72
C ALA A 67 -13.06 -10.76 3.92
N CYS A 68 -12.27 -9.92 4.57
CA CYS A 68 -11.27 -9.10 3.90
C CYS A 68 -10.24 -9.96 3.13
N ARG A 69 -9.75 -11.06 3.73
CA ARG A 69 -8.84 -11.99 3.04
C ARG A 69 -9.46 -12.62 1.80
N LYS A 70 -10.76 -13.01 1.86
CA LYS A 70 -11.42 -13.58 0.68
C LYS A 70 -11.70 -12.53 -0.39
N LEU A 71 -12.13 -11.34 0.01
CA LEU A 71 -12.29 -10.20 -0.90
C LEU A 71 -10.98 -9.81 -1.59
N SER A 72 -9.83 -9.99 -0.95
CA SER A 72 -8.54 -9.73 -1.61
C SER A 72 -8.27 -10.64 -2.82
N LEU A 73 -9.01 -11.74 -2.96
CA LEU A 73 -8.85 -12.72 -4.05
C LEU A 73 -9.87 -12.51 -5.19
N ILE A 74 -11.10 -12.13 -4.85
CA ILE A 74 -12.22 -12.08 -5.82
C ILE A 74 -12.90 -10.72 -5.88
N GLY A 75 -12.57 -9.79 -5.00
CA GLY A 75 -13.26 -8.51 -4.89
C GLY A 75 -13.06 -7.61 -6.11
N THR A 76 -14.10 -6.83 -6.38
CA THR A 76 -14.18 -5.86 -7.45
C THR A 76 -14.49 -4.46 -6.90
N ALA A 77 -14.79 -3.50 -7.77
CA ALA A 77 -15.28 -2.19 -7.35
C ALA A 77 -16.53 -2.25 -6.43
N ALA A 78 -17.33 -3.33 -6.53
CA ALA A 78 -18.56 -3.48 -5.77
C ALA A 78 -18.35 -3.58 -4.25
N SER A 79 -17.23 -4.19 -3.80
CA SER A 79 -16.91 -4.30 -2.37
C SER A 79 -16.07 -3.16 -1.82
N VAL A 80 -15.60 -2.23 -2.66
CA VAL A 80 -14.78 -1.07 -2.21
C VAL A 80 -15.44 -0.27 -1.10
N PRO A 81 -16.77 0.09 -1.17
CA PRO A 81 -17.40 0.86 -0.11
C PRO A 81 -17.38 0.16 1.26
N ALA A 82 -17.61 -1.16 1.28
CA ALA A 82 -17.58 -1.95 2.52
C ALA A 82 -16.17 -2.00 3.14
N LEU A 83 -15.14 -2.14 2.32
CA LEU A 83 -13.74 -2.10 2.77
C LEU A 83 -13.34 -0.68 3.21
N ALA A 84 -13.77 0.36 2.50
CA ALA A 84 -13.48 1.75 2.83
C ALA A 84 -14.01 2.14 4.21
N ALA A 85 -15.17 1.63 4.62
CA ALA A 85 -15.76 1.87 5.94
C ALA A 85 -14.87 1.37 7.10
N LEU A 86 -13.94 0.45 6.82
CA LEU A 86 -13.01 -0.11 7.82
C LEU A 86 -11.66 0.61 7.87
N LEU A 87 -11.38 1.56 6.99
CA LEU A 87 -10.05 2.19 6.90
C LEU A 87 -9.68 3.01 8.14
N ALA A 88 -10.67 3.54 8.87
CA ALA A 88 -10.45 4.26 10.12
C ALA A 88 -10.53 3.35 11.37
N ASP A 89 -10.84 2.07 11.22
CA ASP A 89 -10.89 1.10 12.31
C ASP A 89 -9.49 0.63 12.65
N LYS A 90 -9.05 0.81 13.90
CA LYS A 90 -7.70 0.45 14.35
C LYS A 90 -7.37 -1.03 14.23
N ASP A 91 -8.38 -1.89 14.32
CA ASP A 91 -8.24 -3.34 14.33
C ASP A 91 -8.40 -3.97 12.94
N LEU A 92 -9.13 -3.32 12.04
CA LEU A 92 -9.52 -3.86 10.75
C LEU A 92 -8.91 -3.13 9.54
N SER A 93 -8.42 -1.89 9.74
CA SER A 93 -7.83 -1.07 8.67
C SER A 93 -6.76 -1.82 7.88
N HIS A 94 -5.87 -2.53 8.57
CA HIS A 94 -4.82 -3.33 7.94
C HIS A 94 -5.39 -4.36 6.95
N MET A 95 -6.44 -5.09 7.34
CA MET A 95 -7.04 -6.11 6.49
C MET A 95 -7.85 -5.52 5.33
N ALA A 96 -8.51 -4.39 5.55
CA ALA A 96 -9.20 -3.66 4.50
C ALA A 96 -8.21 -3.14 3.44
N ARG A 97 -7.10 -2.54 3.86
CA ARG A 97 -6.02 -2.07 2.98
C ARG A 97 -5.39 -3.24 2.20
N PHE A 98 -5.12 -4.37 2.85
CA PHE A 98 -4.60 -5.58 2.21
C PHE A 98 -5.49 -6.05 1.05
N ALA A 99 -6.82 -5.94 1.17
CA ALA A 99 -7.74 -6.24 0.08
C ALA A 99 -7.69 -5.16 -1.02
N LEU A 100 -7.82 -3.88 -0.65
CA LEU A 100 -7.85 -2.76 -1.59
C LEU A 100 -6.57 -2.62 -2.42
N GLU A 101 -5.40 -2.96 -1.86
CA GLU A 101 -4.13 -2.96 -2.57
C GLU A 101 -4.13 -3.87 -3.80
N ARG A 102 -4.88 -4.97 -3.75
CA ARG A 102 -4.96 -5.98 -4.82
C ARG A 102 -5.97 -5.64 -5.91
N TYR A 103 -6.87 -4.69 -5.66
CA TYR A 103 -7.89 -4.33 -6.63
C TYR A 103 -7.31 -3.49 -7.76
N ALA A 104 -7.60 -3.90 -9.00
CA ALA A 104 -7.27 -3.10 -10.18
C ALA A 104 -8.19 -1.88 -10.34
N ALA A 105 -9.36 -1.92 -9.71
CA ALA A 105 -10.36 -0.85 -9.77
C ALA A 105 -9.81 0.47 -9.21
N PRO A 106 -9.90 1.59 -9.95
CA PRO A 106 -9.38 2.90 -9.53
C PRO A 106 -10.07 3.44 -8.27
N GLU A 107 -11.31 3.02 -8.00
CA GLU A 107 -12.06 3.34 -6.78
C GLU A 107 -11.30 2.91 -5.52
N ALA A 108 -10.62 1.76 -5.56
CA ALA A 108 -9.83 1.27 -4.43
C ALA A 108 -8.69 2.22 -4.06
N THR A 109 -8.03 2.81 -5.05
CA THR A 109 -6.99 3.81 -4.82
C THR A 109 -7.59 5.14 -4.35
N THR A 110 -8.75 5.51 -4.89
CA THR A 110 -9.44 6.74 -4.51
C THR A 110 -9.85 6.75 -3.05
N VAL A 111 -10.40 5.65 -2.51
CA VAL A 111 -10.76 5.59 -1.09
C VAL A 111 -9.55 5.61 -0.17
N LEU A 112 -8.41 5.02 -0.57
CA LEU A 112 -7.15 5.12 0.17
C LEU A 112 -6.62 6.57 0.23
N ARG A 113 -6.68 7.31 -0.89
CA ARG A 113 -6.33 8.74 -0.91
C ARG A 113 -7.23 9.58 -0.02
N THR A 114 -8.53 9.33 -0.06
CA THR A 114 -9.49 10.02 0.80
C THR A 114 -9.20 9.72 2.28
N ALA A 115 -8.96 8.46 2.63
CA ALA A 115 -8.65 8.05 3.99
C ALA A 115 -7.35 8.66 4.51
N LEU A 116 -6.32 8.85 3.67
CA LEU A 116 -5.06 9.51 4.06
C LEU A 116 -5.30 10.88 4.69
N GLY A 117 -6.28 11.64 4.19
CA GLY A 117 -6.62 12.97 4.71
C GLY A 117 -7.39 12.97 6.03
N SER A 118 -7.99 11.84 6.43
CA SER A 118 -8.92 11.77 7.56
C SER A 118 -8.42 10.94 8.75
N VAL A 119 -7.34 10.17 8.58
CA VAL A 119 -6.77 9.33 9.65
C VAL A 119 -5.47 9.92 10.19
N GLU A 120 -5.06 9.47 11.38
CA GLU A 120 -3.85 9.94 12.06
C GLU A 120 -2.97 8.76 12.52
N GLY A 121 -1.74 9.05 12.93
CA GLY A 121 -0.80 8.09 13.52
C GLY A 121 -0.57 6.86 12.64
N ASP A 122 -0.63 5.67 13.24
CA ASP A 122 -0.37 4.39 12.55
C ASP A 122 -1.32 4.10 11.40
N LEU A 123 -2.57 4.59 11.48
CA LEU A 123 -3.51 4.46 10.38
C LEU A 123 -3.05 5.28 9.16
N LYS A 124 -2.54 6.50 9.38
CA LYS A 124 -1.98 7.34 8.31
C LYS A 124 -0.74 6.70 7.69
N ILE A 125 0.17 6.17 8.50
CA ILE A 125 1.34 5.40 8.02
C ILE A 125 0.89 4.22 7.16
N GLY A 126 -0.14 3.52 7.60
CA GLY A 126 -0.73 2.44 6.81
C GLY A 126 -1.27 2.89 5.44
N MET A 127 -1.97 4.05 5.37
CA MET A 127 -2.44 4.57 4.08
C MET A 127 -1.28 4.94 3.16
N LEU A 128 -0.21 5.56 3.70
CA LEU A 128 1.00 5.86 2.95
C LEU A 128 1.61 4.59 2.34
N SER A 129 1.76 3.52 3.13
CA SER A 129 2.24 2.22 2.64
C SER A 129 1.38 1.64 1.52
N SER A 130 0.05 1.72 1.65
CA SER A 130 -0.88 1.18 0.64
C SER A 130 -0.84 1.98 -0.66
N LEU A 131 -0.77 3.31 -0.60
CA LEU A 131 -0.62 4.17 -1.77
C LEU A 131 0.72 3.95 -2.46
N ALA A 132 1.78 3.74 -1.69
CA ALA A 132 3.10 3.37 -2.20
C ALA A 132 3.09 2.01 -2.91
N ALA A 133 2.46 0.98 -2.32
CA ALA A 133 2.30 -0.33 -2.93
C ALA A 133 1.55 -0.28 -4.28
N LYS A 134 0.55 0.59 -4.38
CA LYS A 134 -0.17 0.86 -5.63
C LYS A 134 0.58 1.79 -6.60
N ARG A 135 1.72 2.35 -6.19
CA ARG A 135 2.49 3.35 -6.96
C ARG A 135 1.61 4.51 -7.44
N ASP A 136 0.75 5.00 -6.55
CA ASP A 136 -0.23 6.03 -6.88
C ASP A 136 0.41 7.41 -7.02
N THR A 137 0.74 7.79 -8.25
CA THR A 137 1.35 9.09 -8.55
C THR A 137 0.42 10.27 -8.24
N ALA A 138 -0.89 10.08 -8.31
CA ALA A 138 -1.86 11.14 -8.00
C ALA A 138 -1.85 11.54 -6.51
N SER A 139 -1.34 10.68 -5.61
CA SER A 139 -1.19 11.01 -4.20
C SER A 139 0.10 11.78 -3.86
N VAL A 140 1.04 11.90 -4.80
CA VAL A 140 2.35 12.56 -4.55
C VAL A 140 2.22 13.93 -3.90
N PRO A 141 1.36 14.86 -4.35
CA PRO A 141 1.24 16.16 -3.69
C PRO A 141 0.79 16.09 -2.24
N ALA A 142 -0.19 15.23 -1.94
CA ALA A 142 -0.69 15.04 -0.58
C ALA A 142 0.35 14.37 0.34
N ILE A 143 1.11 13.41 -0.17
CA ILE A 143 2.18 12.74 0.56
C ILE A 143 3.35 13.70 0.79
N ALA A 144 3.72 14.50 -0.21
CA ALA A 144 4.79 15.50 -0.10
C ALA A 144 4.53 16.51 1.04
N ALA A 145 3.29 16.93 1.23
CA ALA A 145 2.90 17.82 2.32
C ALA A 145 3.11 17.22 3.72
N LEU A 146 3.24 15.91 3.83
CA LEU A 146 3.50 15.19 5.09
C LEU A 146 5.01 15.01 5.36
N VAL A 147 5.88 15.26 4.40
CA VAL A 147 7.34 15.14 4.55
C VAL A 147 7.86 16.43 5.20
N THR A 148 7.50 16.66 6.45
CA THR A 148 7.90 17.85 7.22
C THR A 148 8.26 17.48 8.65
N GLY A 149 9.24 18.17 9.23
CA GLY A 149 9.69 17.92 10.60
C GLY A 149 10.40 16.57 10.75
N ASP A 150 10.29 15.99 11.95
CA ASP A 150 10.88 14.70 12.31
C ASP A 150 9.84 13.84 13.05
N SER A 151 8.96 13.20 12.30
CA SER A 151 7.91 12.34 12.83
C SER A 151 7.85 11.01 12.09
N ALA A 152 7.28 9.98 12.71
CA ALA A 152 7.09 8.68 12.06
C ALA A 152 6.24 8.80 10.76
N VAL A 153 5.31 9.74 10.72
CA VAL A 153 4.52 10.02 9.51
C VAL A 153 5.39 10.65 8.43
N ALA A 154 6.31 11.57 8.79
CA ALA A 154 7.23 12.20 7.83
C ALA A 154 8.21 11.16 7.24
N VAL A 155 8.71 10.25 8.07
CA VAL A 155 9.54 9.10 7.62
C VAL A 155 8.75 8.24 6.62
N ALA A 156 7.55 7.79 7.02
CA ALA A 156 6.71 6.95 6.14
C ALA A 156 6.30 7.65 4.84
N ALA A 157 6.09 8.96 4.88
CA ALA A 157 5.78 9.76 3.70
C ALA A 157 6.98 9.83 2.74
N ALA A 158 8.20 10.03 3.26
CA ALA A 158 9.41 9.99 2.45
C ALA A 158 9.61 8.62 1.80
N GLU A 159 9.48 7.53 2.57
CA GLU A 159 9.55 6.16 2.07
C GLU A 159 8.50 5.88 0.99
N ALA A 160 7.26 6.33 1.20
CA ALA A 160 6.19 6.19 0.23
C ALA A 160 6.52 6.90 -1.09
N LEU A 161 7.04 8.13 -1.06
CA LEU A 161 7.50 8.82 -2.26
C LEU A 161 8.63 8.08 -2.96
N GLY A 162 9.56 7.50 -2.22
CA GLY A 162 10.64 6.69 -2.77
C GLY A 162 10.14 5.46 -3.53
N LEU A 163 9.10 4.80 -3.00
CA LEU A 163 8.47 3.62 -3.62
C LEU A 163 7.57 3.98 -4.81
N ILE A 164 6.82 5.10 -4.73
CA ILE A 164 6.02 5.61 -5.87
C ILE A 164 6.96 5.95 -7.01
N ALA A 165 8.08 6.58 -6.70
CA ALA A 165 9.10 7.00 -7.63
C ALA A 165 8.58 7.96 -8.72
N GLY A 166 9.42 8.27 -9.70
CA GLY A 166 9.05 9.19 -10.78
C GLY A 166 9.50 10.63 -10.52
N PRO A 167 9.36 11.52 -11.53
CA PRO A 167 9.90 12.88 -11.47
C PRO A 167 9.24 13.75 -10.40
N GLU A 168 7.92 13.64 -10.24
CA GLU A 168 7.17 14.43 -9.25
C GLU A 168 7.56 14.03 -7.81
N ALA A 169 7.70 12.73 -7.53
CA ALA A 169 8.16 12.24 -6.24
C ALA A 169 9.61 12.65 -5.96
N ALA A 170 10.49 12.57 -6.96
CA ALA A 170 11.87 13.00 -6.85
C ALA A 170 11.99 14.51 -6.57
N ALA A 171 11.19 15.34 -7.24
CA ALA A 171 11.14 16.77 -7.02
C ALA A 171 10.62 17.11 -5.61
N ALA A 172 9.56 16.44 -5.16
CA ALA A 172 9.01 16.59 -3.81
C ALA A 172 10.04 16.25 -2.72
N LEU A 173 10.76 15.13 -2.87
CA LEU A 173 11.82 14.74 -1.95
C LEU A 173 13.02 15.70 -1.97
N ALA A 174 13.32 16.30 -3.11
CA ALA A 174 14.41 17.29 -3.22
C ALA A 174 14.06 18.62 -2.52
N ALA A 175 12.78 18.98 -2.49
CA ALA A 175 12.28 20.19 -1.83
C ALA A 175 11.97 19.99 -0.33
N ALA A 176 11.97 18.76 0.17
CA ALA A 176 11.60 18.45 1.54
C ALA A 176 12.55 19.08 2.56
N GLN A 177 11.96 19.69 3.59
CA GLN A 177 12.70 20.27 4.71
C GLN A 177 12.39 19.47 5.98
N THR A 178 13.31 18.60 6.34
CA THR A 178 13.14 17.62 7.42
C THR A 178 14.38 17.60 8.32
N GLY A 179 14.25 16.99 9.51
CA GLY A 179 15.34 16.74 10.44
C GLY A 179 15.40 15.28 10.85
N GLY A 180 16.40 14.90 11.65
CA GLY A 180 16.49 13.59 12.28
C GLY A 180 16.30 12.41 11.33
N ALA A 181 15.48 11.44 11.76
CA ALA A 181 15.18 10.23 11.01
C ALA A 181 14.47 10.50 9.68
N ALA A 182 13.63 11.53 9.60
CA ALA A 182 12.95 11.88 8.36
C ALA A 182 13.93 12.41 7.30
N ALA A 183 14.96 13.16 7.69
CA ALA A 183 16.01 13.59 6.76
C ALA A 183 16.79 12.40 6.19
N GLU A 184 17.05 11.41 7.01
CA GLU A 184 17.69 10.15 6.57
C GLU A 184 16.79 9.37 5.59
N ALA A 185 15.50 9.25 5.91
CA ALA A 185 14.53 8.60 5.04
C ALA A 185 14.40 9.33 3.68
N VAL A 186 14.46 10.65 3.65
CA VAL A 186 14.47 11.44 2.40
C VAL A 186 15.68 11.10 1.53
N VAL A 187 16.87 10.96 2.13
CA VAL A 187 18.06 10.56 1.37
C VAL A 187 17.90 9.17 0.76
N ASP A 188 17.43 8.20 1.54
CA ASP A 188 17.20 6.83 1.08
C ASP A 188 16.11 6.77 -0.01
N ALA A 189 15.03 7.50 0.18
CA ALA A 189 13.95 7.62 -0.81
C ALA A 189 14.42 8.24 -2.13
N ARG A 190 15.30 9.24 -2.08
CA ARG A 190 15.91 9.84 -3.28
C ARG A 190 16.80 8.84 -4.02
N LEU A 191 17.57 8.02 -3.30
CA LEU A 191 18.34 6.93 -3.92
C LEU A 191 17.41 5.92 -4.59
N ALA A 192 16.32 5.50 -3.93
CA ALA A 192 15.33 4.59 -4.49
C ALA A 192 14.65 5.17 -5.75
N CYS A 193 14.31 6.46 -5.75
CA CYS A 193 13.81 7.16 -6.95
C CYS A 193 14.82 7.12 -8.09
N ALA A 194 16.09 7.40 -7.82
CA ALA A 194 17.13 7.39 -8.84
C ALA A 194 17.32 5.99 -9.45
N GLU A 195 17.34 4.95 -8.62
CA GLU A 195 17.39 3.56 -9.09
C GLU A 195 16.18 3.17 -9.96
N ALA A 196 14.98 3.59 -9.56
CA ALA A 196 13.77 3.36 -10.35
C ALA A 196 13.81 4.10 -11.70
N LEU A 197 14.33 5.31 -11.74
CA LEU A 197 14.51 6.08 -12.97
C LEU A 197 15.56 5.44 -13.91
N VAL A 198 16.65 4.89 -13.38
CA VAL A 198 17.61 4.11 -14.18
C VAL A 198 16.92 2.91 -14.83
N LYS A 199 16.15 2.13 -14.04
CA LYS A 199 15.39 0.97 -14.55
C LYS A 199 14.36 1.35 -15.61
N ALA A 200 13.80 2.56 -15.52
CA ALA A 200 12.86 3.10 -16.51
C ALA A 200 13.55 3.74 -17.73
N GLY A 201 14.88 3.67 -17.85
CA GLY A 201 15.64 4.27 -18.95
C GLY A 201 15.84 5.79 -18.84
N ARG A 202 15.37 6.41 -17.76
CA ARG A 202 15.47 7.87 -17.49
C ARG A 202 16.80 8.22 -16.83
N LYS A 203 17.90 7.88 -17.50
CA LYS A 203 19.27 7.98 -16.96
C LYS A 203 19.68 9.40 -16.60
N ALA A 204 19.25 10.41 -17.38
CA ALA A 204 19.58 11.81 -17.13
C ALA A 204 18.96 12.33 -15.81
N ASP A 205 17.70 11.97 -15.56
CA ASP A 205 17.00 12.34 -14.31
C ASP A 205 17.64 11.66 -13.10
N ALA A 206 17.94 10.36 -13.22
CA ALA A 206 18.62 9.61 -12.16
C ALA A 206 20.00 10.21 -11.84
N ARG A 207 20.75 10.57 -12.88
CA ARG A 207 22.09 11.21 -12.75
C ARG A 207 22.01 12.49 -11.92
N SER A 208 21.03 13.35 -12.22
CA SER A 208 20.85 14.62 -11.48
C SER A 208 20.62 14.38 -9.98
N ILE A 209 19.88 13.32 -9.62
CA ILE A 209 19.67 12.96 -8.21
C ILE A 209 20.95 12.47 -7.56
N TYR A 210 21.70 11.58 -8.21
CA TYR A 210 22.96 11.08 -7.67
C TYR A 210 24.02 12.18 -7.51
N GLU A 211 24.14 13.08 -8.47
CA GLU A 211 25.05 14.23 -8.42
C GLU A 211 24.69 15.16 -7.24
N ALA A 212 23.39 15.49 -7.07
CA ALA A 212 22.92 16.31 -5.97
C ALA A 212 23.19 15.67 -4.59
N LEU A 213 22.94 14.37 -4.44
CA LEU A 213 23.21 13.64 -3.21
C LEU A 213 24.72 13.53 -2.93
N SER A 214 25.53 13.24 -3.95
CA SER A 214 26.99 13.17 -3.83
C SER A 214 27.56 14.51 -3.37
N LYS A 215 27.10 15.61 -3.95
CA LYS A 215 27.49 16.98 -3.57
C LYS A 215 27.12 17.27 -2.10
N ALA A 216 25.92 16.87 -1.67
CA ALA A 216 25.45 17.10 -0.29
C ALA A 216 26.28 16.35 0.75
N VAL A 217 26.74 15.14 0.42
CA VAL A 217 27.56 14.30 1.30
C VAL A 217 29.04 14.75 1.30
N GLY A 218 29.50 15.37 0.23
CA GLY A 218 30.88 15.85 0.04
C GLY A 218 31.88 14.74 -0.32
N ASP A 219 33.14 15.14 -0.52
CA ASP A 219 34.17 14.25 -1.04
C ASP A 219 34.79 13.32 -0.01
N ALA A 220 34.78 13.68 1.27
CA ALA A 220 35.36 12.92 2.37
C ALA A 220 34.39 12.81 3.55
N PRO A 221 33.31 12.04 3.41
CA PRO A 221 32.33 11.93 4.49
C PRO A 221 32.92 11.23 5.71
N THR A 222 32.74 11.85 6.88
CA THR A 222 33.30 11.37 8.15
C THR A 222 32.45 10.25 8.77
N THR A 223 31.14 10.22 8.48
CA THR A 223 30.21 9.23 9.05
C THR A 223 30.15 7.97 8.19
N HIS A 224 29.83 6.82 8.82
CA HIS A 224 29.58 5.56 8.10
C HIS A 224 28.45 5.70 7.09
N ARG A 225 27.33 6.35 7.48
CA ARG A 225 26.18 6.60 6.61
C ARG A 225 26.57 7.47 5.40
N GLY A 226 27.29 8.57 5.63
CA GLY A 226 27.76 9.42 4.53
C GLY A 226 28.61 8.65 3.51
N ARG A 227 29.52 7.79 3.98
CA ARG A 227 30.32 6.91 3.09
C ARG A 227 29.42 5.96 2.29
N ALA A 228 28.40 5.35 2.93
CA ALA A 228 27.46 4.45 2.25
C ALA A 228 26.65 5.18 1.16
N VAL A 229 26.11 6.37 1.45
CA VAL A 229 25.40 7.19 0.47
C VAL A 229 26.32 7.57 -0.69
N ARG A 230 27.56 7.99 -0.42
CA ARG A 230 28.51 8.30 -1.47
C ARG A 230 28.79 7.10 -2.39
N MET A 231 29.02 5.91 -1.81
CA MET A 231 29.24 4.70 -2.60
C MET A 231 28.01 4.35 -3.46
N ALA A 232 26.80 4.51 -2.92
CA ALA A 232 25.57 4.30 -3.68
C ALA A 232 25.47 5.28 -4.86
N CYS A 233 25.77 6.56 -4.64
CA CYS A 233 25.81 7.57 -5.69
C CYS A 233 26.84 7.25 -6.78
N GLN A 234 28.05 6.85 -6.41
CA GLN A 234 29.09 6.48 -7.38
C GLN A 234 28.66 5.32 -8.27
N ARG A 235 28.10 4.24 -7.67
CA ARG A 235 27.56 3.11 -8.44
C ARG A 235 26.41 3.53 -9.36
N GLY A 236 25.51 4.36 -8.85
CA GLY A 236 24.38 4.87 -9.62
C GLY A 236 24.84 5.75 -10.79
N LEU A 237 25.81 6.64 -10.58
CA LEU A 237 26.39 7.46 -11.66
C LEU A 237 27.03 6.58 -12.73
N PHE A 238 27.76 5.53 -12.37
CA PHE A 238 28.31 4.58 -13.31
C PHE A 238 27.22 3.91 -14.16
N ALA A 239 26.14 3.43 -13.52
CA ALA A 239 25.00 2.82 -14.21
C ALA A 239 24.28 3.79 -15.19
N THR A 240 24.39 5.10 -14.99
CA THR A 240 23.85 6.10 -15.93
C THR A 240 24.74 6.33 -17.15
N MET A 241 25.99 5.86 -17.13
CA MET A 241 26.98 6.04 -18.22
C MET A 241 26.98 4.86 -19.20
N GLU A 242 26.55 3.69 -18.76
CA GLU A 242 26.50 2.48 -19.61
C GLU A 242 25.28 2.56 -20.56
N GLY A 243 25.53 2.55 -21.86
CA GLY A 243 24.54 2.51 -22.95
C GLY A 243 24.61 3.67 -23.90
#